data_8fdc72c90626d4715ff42dcae893f27a
#
_entry.id   8fdc72c90626d4715ff42dcae893f27a
#
_cell.length_a   1.000
_cell.length_b   1.000
_cell.length_c   1.000
_cell.angle_alpha   90.00
_cell.angle_beta   90.00
_cell.angle_gamma   90.00
#
_symmetry.space_group_name_H-M   'P 1'
#
loop_
_entity.id
_entity.type
_entity.pdbx_description
1 polymer ?
#
loop_
_entity_poly.entity_id
_entity_poly.type
_entity_poly.pdbx_seq_one_letter_code
_entity_poly.pdbx_strand_id
1 'polypeptide(L)'
;MRLERTVIFEWSAARRFLPRQNLSLLEAFLVARARRRLARAAGPDLAAPLLALSLYYFSYEILETADPTRPPFRNDGPLLWFLFRHPIFFPDQAHFRRAVDFYMRLFADLDRLWRTDLDPAVRQLLSTGLGSSFSFVPLLFSDINLRPLAVTAGRWVEHFLVTQGASLDHEFPEREAGRRVRLGVLARDVQPRTESFIAPAFTARLDRTRFEPILVTLTAPEPSPFSSFLEGHFEKMVTVAEPGWRERAAAIRALDLDVLILGNTLAAQASDFHFLIAHRLARIQVLPSAIAPSTTGLSRTDYALTSALTEPAEVAPHYSERVVLLEGAFNCFLLGPHDLRAAGVSVDAADVRLPARPISFASGGSLYKLAPELIAVWVRIMREVPDSELILYPFNLNWGLDHMPPVTRALRQEFGKAGVSPSRLVILPSLRPVQLLKLLRHVTVYLDTFPYSGAASFIEPALAPCPAVTLRGTTQRGLQGSAMLTVLGLEELIAASPEEYVRLVVSLARDPTRRARILDHMRSTADRADFLNPNVFGHRMERALETMLREQPWFAGWPGTEGGATGKPAG
;
A
#
# COMPACT_ATOMS: atom_id res chain seq x y z
N MET A 1 31.41 -21.89 -0.77
CA MET A 1 30.69 -21.11 0.26
C MET A 1 30.01 -19.84 -0.25
N ARG A 2 30.68 -18.86 -0.90
CA ARG A 2 29.99 -17.65 -1.43
C ARG A 2 29.00 -17.97 -2.56
N LEU A 3 29.37 -18.80 -3.53
CA LEU A 3 28.52 -19.21 -4.66
C LEU A 3 27.29 -19.99 -4.18
N GLU A 4 27.47 -20.91 -3.24
CA GLU A 4 26.37 -21.71 -2.65
C GLU A 4 25.38 -20.82 -1.90
N ARG A 5 25.84 -19.78 -1.20
CA ARG A 5 24.97 -18.83 -0.48
C ARG A 5 24.14 -17.96 -1.45
N THR A 6 24.73 -17.55 -2.59
CA THR A 6 24.02 -16.79 -3.63
C THR A 6 22.95 -17.63 -4.29
N VAL A 7 23.27 -18.88 -4.64
CA VAL A 7 22.30 -19.84 -5.21
C VAL A 7 21.16 -20.12 -4.21
N ILE A 8 21.48 -20.31 -2.92
CA ILE A 8 20.48 -20.48 -1.86
C ILE A 8 19.59 -19.25 -1.76
N PHE A 9 20.17 -18.05 -1.83
CA PHE A 9 19.44 -16.80 -1.77
C PHE A 9 18.49 -16.63 -2.96
N GLU A 10 18.95 -16.83 -4.18
CA GLU A 10 18.12 -16.73 -5.38
C GLU A 10 17.04 -17.80 -5.42
N TRP A 11 17.36 -19.03 -5.05
CA TRP A 11 16.40 -20.14 -5.00
C TRP A 11 15.34 -19.93 -3.92
N SER A 12 15.73 -19.39 -2.77
CA SER A 12 14.80 -19.00 -1.71
C SER A 12 13.93 -17.80 -2.11
N ALA A 13 14.48 -16.88 -2.91
CA ALA A 13 13.72 -15.77 -3.47
C ALA A 13 12.62 -16.21 -4.43
N ALA A 14 12.87 -17.23 -5.25
CA ALA A 14 11.88 -17.82 -6.15
C ALA A 14 10.70 -18.53 -5.44
N ARG A 15 10.85 -18.86 -4.15
CA ARG A 15 9.81 -19.56 -3.35
C ARG A 15 8.98 -18.63 -2.46
N ARG A 16 8.84 -17.37 -2.81
CA ARG A 16 8.18 -16.32 -2.00
C ARG A 16 6.69 -16.50 -1.75
N PHE A 17 6.02 -17.54 -2.29
CA PHE A 17 4.58 -17.43 -2.48
C PHE A 17 3.74 -18.15 -1.45
N LEU A 18 4.20 -19.32 -0.97
CA LEU A 18 3.43 -20.13 -0.03
C LEU A 18 4.35 -20.87 0.93
N PRO A 19 3.95 -21.02 2.20
CA PRO A 19 4.53 -22.03 3.07
C PRO A 19 4.40 -23.40 2.40
N ARG A 20 5.48 -24.17 2.43
CA ARG A 20 5.48 -25.48 1.75
C ARG A 20 4.70 -26.50 2.56
N GLN A 21 3.64 -27.02 1.98
CA GLN A 21 2.77 -27.99 2.65
C GLN A 21 3.21 -29.46 2.42
N ASN A 22 3.79 -29.79 1.25
CA ASN A 22 4.15 -31.15 0.89
C ASN A 22 5.64 -31.27 0.56
N LEU A 23 6.37 -32.02 1.35
CA LEU A 23 7.76 -32.40 1.15
C LEU A 23 7.83 -33.77 0.52
N SER A 24 8.74 -34.00 -0.44
CA SER A 24 9.12 -35.36 -0.86
C SER A 24 9.78 -36.11 0.31
N LEU A 25 9.86 -37.41 0.24
CA LEU A 25 10.51 -38.24 1.28
C LEU A 25 11.94 -37.80 1.57
N LEU A 26 12.72 -37.48 0.53
CA LEU A 26 14.10 -37.00 0.67
C LEU A 26 14.12 -35.62 1.36
N GLU A 27 13.28 -34.70 0.94
CA GLU A 27 13.19 -33.38 1.55
C GLU A 27 12.73 -33.44 3.02
N ALA A 28 11.76 -34.31 3.32
CA ALA A 28 11.32 -34.55 4.69
C ALA A 28 12.47 -35.10 5.57
N PHE A 29 13.28 -35.99 5.04
CA PHE A 29 14.48 -36.49 5.73
C PHE A 29 15.50 -35.38 5.98
N LEU A 30 15.83 -34.57 4.96
CA LEU A 30 16.77 -33.46 5.06
C LEU A 30 16.30 -32.40 6.06
N VAL A 31 15.03 -32.04 5.99
CA VAL A 31 14.38 -31.12 6.94
C VAL A 31 14.43 -31.68 8.37
N ALA A 32 14.07 -32.93 8.58
CA ALA A 32 14.14 -33.57 9.90
C ALA A 32 15.55 -33.57 10.47
N ARG A 33 16.56 -33.84 9.61
CA ARG A 33 17.97 -33.74 9.99
C ARG A 33 18.39 -32.32 10.35
N ALA A 34 17.99 -31.32 9.56
CA ALA A 34 18.29 -29.91 9.80
C ALA A 34 17.63 -29.43 11.11
N ARG A 35 16.36 -29.80 11.37
CA ARG A 35 15.65 -29.49 12.63
C ARG A 35 16.33 -30.10 13.85
N ARG A 36 16.76 -31.36 13.78
CA ARG A 36 17.52 -32.01 14.87
C ARG A 36 18.86 -31.32 15.14
N ARG A 37 19.55 -30.84 14.08
CA ARG A 37 20.77 -30.05 14.23
C ARG A 37 20.47 -28.70 14.85
N LEU A 38 19.42 -28.01 14.39
CA LEU A 38 19.00 -26.71 14.93
C LEU A 38 18.72 -26.82 16.44
N ALA A 39 18.00 -27.86 16.87
CA ALA A 39 17.66 -28.08 18.29
C ALA A 39 18.88 -28.32 19.20
N ARG A 40 20.04 -28.67 18.63
CA ARG A 40 21.29 -28.95 19.37
C ARG A 40 22.35 -27.85 19.16
N ALA A 41 22.14 -26.97 18.21
CA ALA A 41 23.09 -25.93 17.85
C ALA A 41 22.96 -24.71 18.76
N ALA A 42 24.05 -24.00 18.97
CA ALA A 42 24.08 -22.72 19.67
C ALA A 42 25.06 -21.77 18.96
N GLY A 43 24.81 -20.47 19.09
CA GLY A 43 25.70 -19.46 18.54
C GLY A 43 25.93 -19.60 17.03
N PRO A 44 27.20 -19.61 16.56
CA PRO A 44 27.52 -19.71 15.13
C PRO A 44 27.04 -20.99 14.45
N ASP A 45 26.92 -22.10 15.18
CA ASP A 45 26.53 -23.41 14.65
C ASP A 45 25.06 -23.45 14.18
N LEU A 46 24.26 -22.46 14.59
CA LEU A 46 22.89 -22.26 14.10
C LEU A 46 22.84 -21.92 12.59
N ALA A 47 23.91 -21.37 12.01
CA ALA A 47 23.90 -20.87 10.64
C ALA A 47 23.57 -21.95 9.60
N ALA A 48 24.27 -23.07 9.65
CA ALA A 48 24.09 -24.13 8.66
C ALA A 48 22.69 -24.78 8.68
N PRO A 49 22.11 -25.17 9.84
CA PRO A 49 20.75 -25.69 9.86
C PRO A 49 19.70 -24.64 9.51
N LEU A 50 19.87 -23.36 9.87
CA LEU A 50 18.95 -22.29 9.49
C LEU A 50 18.97 -22.03 7.99
N LEU A 51 20.14 -21.96 7.35
CA LEU A 51 20.27 -21.84 5.91
C LEU A 51 19.61 -23.01 5.18
N ALA A 52 19.82 -24.25 5.65
CA ALA A 52 19.16 -25.42 5.09
C ALA A 52 17.63 -25.35 5.22
N LEU A 53 17.12 -24.92 6.36
CA LEU A 53 15.68 -24.80 6.59
C LEU A 53 15.07 -23.60 5.86
N SER A 54 15.80 -22.52 5.62
CA SER A 54 15.33 -21.37 4.86
C SER A 54 14.95 -21.68 3.41
N LEU A 55 15.43 -22.80 2.87
CA LEU A 55 15.01 -23.31 1.56
C LEU A 55 13.56 -23.81 1.54
N TYR A 56 13.02 -24.19 2.69
CA TYR A 56 11.73 -24.87 2.82
C TYR A 56 10.71 -24.08 3.63
N TYR A 57 11.17 -23.24 4.55
CA TYR A 57 10.34 -22.54 5.54
C TYR A 57 10.61 -21.05 5.57
N PHE A 58 9.63 -20.31 6.08
CA PHE A 58 9.80 -18.95 6.53
C PHE A 58 10.30 -18.91 7.97
N SER A 59 10.85 -17.78 8.39
CA SER A 59 11.41 -17.60 9.74
C SER A 59 10.39 -17.92 10.84
N TYR A 60 9.18 -17.42 10.73
CA TYR A 60 8.09 -17.62 11.69
C TYR A 60 7.61 -19.08 11.82
N GLU A 61 7.97 -19.95 10.87
CA GLU A 61 7.60 -21.37 10.91
C GLU A 61 8.59 -22.22 11.73
N ILE A 62 9.81 -21.73 11.93
CA ILE A 62 10.89 -22.47 12.58
C ILE A 62 11.52 -21.76 13.77
N LEU A 63 11.27 -20.47 13.93
CA LEU A 63 11.77 -19.65 15.03
C LEU A 63 10.58 -19.11 15.84
N GLU A 64 10.64 -19.23 17.15
CA GLU A 64 9.72 -18.57 18.06
C GLU A 64 10.12 -17.12 18.28
N THR A 65 11.43 -16.90 18.41
CA THR A 65 12.08 -15.60 18.56
C THR A 65 13.38 -15.58 17.79
N ALA A 66 13.85 -14.40 17.42
CA ALA A 66 15.15 -14.21 16.80
C ALA A 66 15.83 -12.99 17.43
N ASP A 67 17.07 -13.19 17.91
CA ASP A 67 17.90 -12.09 18.38
C ASP A 67 18.91 -11.72 17.28
N PRO A 68 18.66 -10.63 16.53
CA PRO A 68 19.53 -10.23 15.43
C PRO A 68 20.91 -9.74 15.88
N THR A 69 21.12 -9.50 17.19
CA THR A 69 22.41 -9.09 17.75
C THR A 69 23.35 -10.27 17.96
N ARG A 70 22.83 -11.48 17.95
CA ARG A 70 23.60 -12.71 18.21
C ARG A 70 23.92 -13.47 16.93
N PRO A 71 25.03 -14.24 16.92
CA PRO A 71 25.25 -15.21 15.86
C PRO A 71 24.06 -16.19 15.77
N PRO A 72 23.68 -16.62 14.57
CA PRO A 72 24.34 -16.37 13.30
C PRO A 72 23.89 -15.09 12.58
N PHE A 73 22.79 -14.43 13.00
CA PHE A 73 22.17 -13.33 12.29
C PHE A 73 23.08 -12.11 12.17
N ARG A 74 23.77 -11.77 13.24
CA ARG A 74 24.67 -10.61 13.30
C ARG A 74 25.74 -10.59 12.20
N ASN A 75 26.21 -11.75 11.74
CA ASN A 75 27.35 -11.85 10.84
C ASN A 75 26.97 -12.43 9.47
N ASP A 76 25.68 -12.62 9.19
CA ASP A 76 25.20 -13.30 7.98
C ASP A 76 24.01 -12.56 7.36
N GLY A 77 24.29 -11.75 6.33
CA GLY A 77 23.26 -10.96 5.62
C GLY A 77 22.11 -11.82 5.08
N PRO A 78 22.34 -12.97 4.42
CA PRO A 78 21.30 -13.91 4.05
C PRO A 78 20.40 -14.36 5.19
N LEU A 79 20.93 -14.58 6.39
CA LEU A 79 20.13 -14.94 7.55
C LEU A 79 19.37 -13.75 8.14
N LEU A 80 19.95 -12.56 8.15
CA LEU A 80 19.18 -11.35 8.48
C LEU A 80 18.02 -11.14 7.52
N TRP A 81 18.27 -11.25 6.21
CA TRP A 81 17.20 -11.17 5.21
C TRP A 81 16.14 -12.25 5.42
N PHE A 82 16.53 -13.47 5.81
CA PHE A 82 15.59 -14.55 6.11
C PHE A 82 14.61 -14.20 7.24
N LEU A 83 15.04 -13.41 8.24
CA LEU A 83 14.14 -12.96 9.31
C LEU A 83 12.96 -12.13 8.79
N PHE A 84 13.17 -11.33 7.75
CA PHE A 84 12.15 -10.46 7.15
C PHE A 84 11.44 -11.06 5.95
N ARG A 85 11.85 -12.26 5.53
CA ARG A 85 11.22 -12.96 4.42
C ARG A 85 9.84 -13.47 4.83
N HIS A 86 8.84 -13.18 4.00
CA HIS A 86 7.44 -13.53 4.26
C HIS A 86 6.79 -14.17 3.01
N PRO A 87 5.72 -14.97 3.18
CA PRO A 87 4.91 -15.43 2.06
C PRO A 87 4.07 -14.27 1.49
N ILE A 88 3.66 -14.39 0.23
CA ILE A 88 2.67 -13.51 -0.38
C ILE A 88 1.25 -13.90 0.03
N PHE A 89 1.02 -15.17 0.26
CA PHE A 89 -0.29 -15.74 0.56
C PHE A 89 -0.18 -16.68 1.76
N PHE A 90 -1.10 -16.54 2.70
CA PHE A 90 -1.20 -17.41 3.87
C PHE A 90 -2.27 -18.47 3.63
N PRO A 91 -1.95 -19.77 3.77
CA PRO A 91 -2.90 -20.85 3.48
C PRO A 91 -4.03 -20.95 4.50
N ASP A 92 -3.80 -20.51 5.73
CA ASP A 92 -4.76 -20.56 6.82
C ASP A 92 -4.45 -19.52 7.91
N GLN A 93 -5.41 -19.35 8.81
CA GLN A 93 -5.35 -18.37 9.89
C GLN A 93 -4.25 -18.68 10.92
N ALA A 94 -3.86 -19.95 11.10
CA ALA A 94 -2.80 -20.30 12.04
C ALA A 94 -1.43 -19.86 11.54
N HIS A 95 -1.17 -19.99 10.23
CA HIS A 95 0.05 -19.46 9.61
C HIS A 95 0.09 -17.94 9.68
N PHE A 96 -1.03 -17.28 9.38
CA PHE A 96 -1.11 -15.82 9.47
C PHE A 96 -0.84 -15.30 10.88
N ARG A 97 -1.52 -15.86 11.91
CA ARG A 97 -1.31 -15.46 13.31
C ARG A 97 0.14 -15.66 13.76
N ARG A 98 0.73 -16.83 13.46
CA ARG A 98 2.14 -17.10 13.81
C ARG A 98 3.09 -16.08 13.16
N ALA A 99 2.85 -15.71 11.91
CA ALA A 99 3.66 -14.69 11.23
C ALA A 99 3.49 -13.32 11.90
N VAL A 100 2.27 -12.90 12.17
CA VAL A 100 1.98 -11.65 12.90
C VAL A 100 2.70 -11.62 14.24
N ASP A 101 2.54 -12.65 15.05
CA ASP A 101 3.15 -12.75 16.38
C ASP A 101 4.68 -12.72 16.31
N PHE A 102 5.26 -13.40 15.32
CA PHE A 102 6.70 -13.41 15.12
C PHE A 102 7.24 -12.01 14.77
N TYR A 103 6.64 -11.33 13.78
CA TYR A 103 7.09 -10.00 13.36
C TYR A 103 6.86 -8.96 14.44
N MET A 104 5.75 -9.01 15.17
CA MET A 104 5.51 -8.09 16.28
C MET A 104 6.60 -8.23 17.36
N ARG A 105 6.99 -9.46 17.70
CA ARG A 105 8.10 -9.70 18.64
C ARG A 105 9.43 -9.22 18.05
N LEU A 106 9.74 -9.55 16.80
CA LEU A 106 10.97 -9.12 16.14
C LEU A 106 11.15 -7.60 16.16
N PHE A 107 10.09 -6.85 15.80
CA PHE A 107 10.15 -5.40 15.82
C PHE A 107 10.18 -4.81 17.24
N ALA A 108 9.50 -5.42 18.21
CA ALA A 108 9.64 -5.04 19.62
C ALA A 108 11.06 -5.25 20.13
N ASP A 109 11.73 -6.33 19.74
CA ASP A 109 13.14 -6.58 20.06
C ASP A 109 14.06 -5.56 19.39
N LEU A 110 13.81 -5.21 18.12
CA LEU A 110 14.55 -4.16 17.42
C LEU A 110 14.38 -2.77 18.07
N ASP A 111 13.17 -2.41 18.53
CA ASP A 111 12.94 -1.16 19.26
C ASP A 111 13.66 -1.17 20.62
N ARG A 112 13.60 -2.29 21.35
CA ARG A 112 14.33 -2.46 22.60
C ARG A 112 15.84 -2.31 22.39
N LEU A 113 16.40 -2.98 21.39
CA LEU A 113 17.82 -2.89 21.03
C LEU A 113 18.23 -1.47 20.66
N TRP A 114 17.39 -0.74 19.96
CA TRP A 114 17.63 0.65 19.65
C TRP A 114 17.84 1.51 20.89
N ARG A 115 17.10 1.24 21.96
CA ARG A 115 17.10 1.99 23.24
C ARG A 115 18.22 1.56 24.19
N THR A 116 18.91 0.44 23.92
CA THR A 116 20.01 -0.02 24.74
C THR A 116 21.32 0.66 24.35
N ASP A 117 22.25 0.71 25.26
CA ASP A 117 23.63 1.15 24.98
C ASP A 117 24.38 0.03 24.25
N LEU A 118 24.14 -0.07 22.95
CA LEU A 118 24.84 -1.03 22.10
C LEU A 118 26.25 -0.52 21.77
N ASP A 119 27.19 -1.44 21.78
CA ASP A 119 28.53 -1.20 21.21
C ASP A 119 28.38 -0.56 19.80
N PRO A 120 29.09 0.55 19.50
CA PRO A 120 28.95 1.26 18.23
C PRO A 120 29.17 0.37 17.01
N ALA A 121 30.09 -0.59 17.06
CA ALA A 121 30.35 -1.52 15.96
C ALA A 121 29.16 -2.48 15.75
N VAL A 122 28.53 -2.94 16.83
CA VAL A 122 27.31 -3.78 16.77
C VAL A 122 26.14 -2.97 16.21
N ARG A 123 25.95 -1.73 16.68
CA ARG A 123 24.91 -0.83 16.16
C ARG A 123 25.08 -0.60 14.66
N GLN A 124 26.30 -0.34 14.21
CA GLN A 124 26.60 -0.15 12.79
C GLN A 124 26.34 -1.41 11.96
N LEU A 125 26.75 -2.59 12.45
CA LEU A 125 26.48 -3.87 11.76
C LEU A 125 24.99 -4.12 11.61
N LEU A 126 24.21 -3.91 12.68
CA LEU A 126 22.76 -4.07 12.64
C LEU A 126 22.12 -3.04 11.71
N SER A 127 22.53 -1.78 11.78
CA SER A 127 22.01 -0.73 10.90
C SER A 127 22.24 -1.06 9.43
N THR A 128 23.44 -1.53 9.08
CA THR A 128 23.77 -1.94 7.71
C THR A 128 22.95 -3.15 7.26
N GLY A 129 22.86 -4.18 8.09
CA GLY A 129 22.12 -5.40 7.76
C GLY A 129 20.62 -5.22 7.78
N LEU A 130 20.09 -4.62 8.84
CA LEU A 130 18.64 -4.46 9.05
C LEU A 130 18.08 -3.28 8.26
N GLY A 131 18.79 -2.16 8.20
CA GLY A 131 18.35 -0.96 7.48
C GLY A 131 18.07 -1.21 6.00
N SER A 132 18.82 -2.11 5.37
CA SER A 132 18.65 -2.49 3.98
C SER A 132 17.77 -3.75 3.76
N SER A 133 17.33 -4.43 4.81
CA SER A 133 16.67 -5.74 4.71
C SER A 133 15.32 -5.83 5.40
N PHE A 134 14.91 -4.82 6.21
CA PHE A 134 13.65 -4.92 6.93
C PHE A 134 12.46 -5.09 5.97
N SER A 135 11.46 -5.83 6.42
CA SER A 135 10.14 -5.88 5.82
C SER A 135 9.10 -6.25 6.86
N PHE A 136 7.99 -5.52 6.89
CA PHE A 136 6.79 -5.87 7.65
C PHE A 136 5.56 -5.96 6.75
N VAL A 137 5.79 -6.32 5.48
CA VAL A 137 4.73 -6.44 4.46
C VAL A 137 3.55 -7.29 4.91
N PRO A 138 3.70 -8.46 5.57
CA PRO A 138 2.54 -9.23 6.03
C PRO A 138 1.63 -8.44 6.98
N LEU A 139 2.22 -7.60 7.83
CA LEU A 139 1.48 -6.78 8.80
C LEU A 139 0.76 -5.62 8.15
N LEU A 140 1.24 -5.14 6.99
CA LEU A 140 0.55 -4.13 6.18
C LEU A 140 -0.85 -4.60 5.76
N PHE A 141 -1.03 -5.89 5.53
CA PHE A 141 -2.31 -6.49 5.13
C PHE A 141 -3.13 -7.02 6.31
N SER A 142 -2.83 -6.56 7.53
CA SER A 142 -3.58 -6.77 8.76
C SER A 142 -4.27 -5.48 9.21
N ASP A 143 -5.03 -5.54 10.30
CA ASP A 143 -5.67 -4.39 10.96
C ASP A 143 -4.81 -3.80 12.10
N ILE A 144 -3.53 -4.21 12.21
CA ILE A 144 -2.61 -3.79 13.27
C ILE A 144 -2.20 -2.32 13.07
N ASN A 145 -2.08 -1.57 14.17
CA ASN A 145 -1.43 -0.26 14.15
C ASN A 145 0.05 -0.43 13.82
N LEU A 146 0.47 0.10 12.67
CA LEU A 146 1.83 -0.05 12.15
C LEU A 146 2.82 1.01 12.63
N ARG A 147 2.37 2.06 13.35
CA ARG A 147 3.23 3.15 13.79
C ARG A 147 4.45 2.69 14.60
N PRO A 148 4.33 1.79 15.60
CA PRO A 148 5.49 1.33 16.36
C PRO A 148 6.56 0.66 15.47
N LEU A 149 6.10 -0.13 14.49
CA LEU A 149 6.99 -0.83 13.56
C LEU A 149 7.65 0.14 12.58
N ALA A 150 6.88 1.07 12.02
CA ALA A 150 7.36 2.06 11.08
C ALA A 150 8.41 2.98 11.73
N VAL A 151 8.15 3.45 12.96
CA VAL A 151 9.11 4.28 13.72
C VAL A 151 10.39 3.51 14.03
N THR A 152 10.29 2.23 14.40
CA THR A 152 11.46 1.38 14.62
C THR A 152 12.25 1.23 13.31
N ALA A 153 11.60 0.86 12.22
CA ALA A 153 12.24 0.72 10.92
C ALA A 153 12.88 2.03 10.44
N GLY A 154 12.16 3.16 10.59
CA GLY A 154 12.64 4.49 10.22
C GLY A 154 13.96 4.85 10.93
N ARG A 155 14.04 4.63 12.25
CA ARG A 155 15.28 4.87 13.02
C ARG A 155 16.47 4.05 12.51
N TRP A 156 16.26 2.77 12.21
CA TRP A 156 17.31 1.92 11.68
C TRP A 156 17.73 2.34 10.26
N VAL A 157 16.79 2.75 9.41
CA VAL A 157 17.08 3.28 8.07
C VAL A 157 17.87 4.58 8.15
N GLU A 158 17.42 5.54 8.96
CA GLU A 158 18.11 6.82 9.13
C GLU A 158 19.54 6.62 9.65
N HIS A 159 19.72 5.75 10.64
CA HIS A 159 21.07 5.43 11.14
C HIS A 159 21.93 4.72 10.09
N PHE A 160 21.36 3.78 9.32
CA PHE A 160 22.05 3.16 8.18
C PHE A 160 22.55 4.23 7.20
N LEU A 161 21.71 5.18 6.81
CA LEU A 161 22.09 6.25 5.89
C LEU A 161 23.22 7.13 6.45
N VAL A 162 23.14 7.49 7.72
CA VAL A 162 24.21 8.26 8.42
C VAL A 162 25.52 7.47 8.43
N THR A 163 25.50 6.16 8.69
CA THR A 163 26.72 5.33 8.65
C THR A 163 27.31 5.21 7.24
N GLN A 164 26.48 5.43 6.21
CA GLN A 164 26.95 5.54 4.83
C GLN A 164 27.41 6.96 4.45
N GLY A 165 27.47 7.89 5.41
CA GLY A 165 27.93 9.26 5.20
C GLY A 165 26.84 10.20 4.64
N ALA A 166 25.55 9.88 4.82
CA ALA A 166 24.46 10.80 4.46
C ALA A 166 24.36 11.97 5.43
N SER A 167 24.14 13.17 4.92
CA SER A 167 23.56 14.29 5.65
C SER A 167 22.06 14.28 5.45
N LEU A 168 21.29 13.85 6.46
CA LEU A 168 19.84 13.77 6.34
C LEU A 168 19.17 15.12 6.43
N ASP A 169 19.74 16.05 7.22
CA ASP A 169 19.23 17.42 7.35
C ASP A 169 19.75 18.31 6.23
N HIS A 170 19.01 19.40 5.98
CA HIS A 170 19.36 20.43 5.02
C HIS A 170 18.76 21.76 5.45
N GLU A 171 19.57 22.81 5.42
CA GLU A 171 19.15 24.18 5.63
C GLU A 171 18.89 24.82 4.26
N PHE A 172 17.64 25.23 4.04
CA PHE A 172 17.28 25.95 2.83
C PHE A 172 17.63 27.44 2.98
N PRO A 173 17.94 28.11 1.86
CA PRO A 173 18.16 29.57 1.90
C PRO A 173 16.90 30.28 2.39
N GLU A 174 17.05 31.54 2.85
CA GLU A 174 15.90 32.36 3.22
C GLU A 174 14.92 32.45 2.04
N ARG A 175 13.65 32.25 2.34
CA ARG A 175 12.61 32.31 1.31
C ARG A 175 12.37 33.74 0.87
N GLU A 176 12.49 34.01 -0.42
CA GLU A 176 12.18 35.31 -1.00
C GLU A 176 10.71 35.69 -0.74
N ALA A 177 10.51 36.90 -0.19
CA ALA A 177 9.19 37.41 0.12
C ALA A 177 8.35 37.59 -1.16
N GLY A 178 7.08 37.16 -1.12
CA GLY A 178 6.17 37.25 -2.27
C GLY A 178 6.37 36.20 -3.35
N ARG A 179 7.39 35.35 -3.27
CA ARG A 179 7.56 34.22 -4.19
C ARG A 179 6.39 33.26 -4.08
N ARG A 180 5.93 32.72 -5.23
CA ARG A 180 4.96 31.63 -5.24
C ARG A 180 5.51 30.40 -4.48
N VAL A 181 4.60 29.63 -3.91
CA VAL A 181 4.94 28.38 -3.22
C VAL A 181 5.36 27.33 -4.25
N ARG A 182 6.62 26.90 -4.23
CA ARG A 182 7.09 25.79 -5.05
C ARG A 182 6.62 24.49 -4.44
N LEU A 183 5.64 23.87 -5.10
CA LEU A 183 5.03 22.61 -4.68
C LEU A 183 5.54 21.46 -5.54
N GLY A 184 6.44 20.65 -5.00
CA GLY A 184 6.90 19.43 -5.63
C GLY A 184 5.94 18.26 -5.41
N VAL A 185 5.72 17.44 -6.43
CA VAL A 185 5.15 16.10 -6.29
C VAL A 185 6.22 15.10 -6.74
N LEU A 186 6.71 14.28 -5.81
CA LEU A 186 7.78 13.32 -6.08
C LEU A 186 7.19 12.00 -6.55
N ALA A 187 7.36 11.67 -7.82
CA ALA A 187 6.97 10.41 -8.42
C ALA A 187 8.20 9.59 -8.85
N ARG A 188 8.13 8.28 -8.74
CA ARG A 188 9.20 7.41 -9.24
C ARG A 188 9.29 7.45 -10.76
N ASP A 189 8.12 7.35 -11.39
CA ASP A 189 7.93 7.37 -12.84
C ASP A 189 6.49 7.84 -13.16
N VAL A 190 6.16 7.98 -14.43
CA VAL A 190 4.85 8.42 -14.92
C VAL A 190 4.10 7.32 -15.70
N GLN A 191 4.15 6.10 -15.21
CA GLN A 191 3.37 5.01 -15.80
C GLN A 191 1.89 5.09 -15.39
N PRO A 192 0.92 4.69 -16.23
CA PRO A 192 -0.52 4.72 -15.93
C PRO A 192 -0.88 3.70 -14.85
N ARG A 193 -0.80 4.12 -13.61
CA ARG A 193 -1.12 3.34 -12.40
C ARG A 193 -1.65 4.23 -11.28
N THR A 194 -2.05 3.65 -10.18
CA THR A 194 -2.72 4.32 -9.05
C THR A 194 -2.04 5.64 -8.67
N GLU A 195 -0.73 5.62 -8.44
CA GLU A 195 0.03 6.79 -7.99
C GLU A 195 0.00 7.92 -9.02
N SER A 196 0.17 7.58 -10.29
CA SER A 196 0.20 8.56 -11.37
C SER A 196 -1.20 9.11 -11.69
N PHE A 197 -2.27 8.36 -11.42
CA PHE A 197 -3.64 8.88 -11.53
C PHE A 197 -4.01 9.83 -10.39
N ILE A 198 -3.36 9.71 -9.22
CA ILE A 198 -3.61 10.55 -8.06
C ILE A 198 -2.74 11.82 -8.09
N ALA A 199 -1.50 11.72 -8.55
CA ALA A 199 -0.52 12.81 -8.52
C ALA A 199 -1.06 14.15 -9.09
N PRO A 200 -1.72 14.20 -10.26
CA PRO A 200 -2.24 15.45 -10.81
C PRO A 200 -3.40 16.04 -9.99
N ALA A 201 -4.11 15.24 -9.18
CA ALA A 201 -5.20 15.74 -8.36
C ALA A 201 -4.72 16.69 -7.26
N PHE A 202 -3.49 16.50 -6.76
CA PHE A 202 -2.91 17.40 -5.76
C PHE A 202 -2.68 18.82 -6.26
N THR A 203 -2.61 19.01 -7.58
CA THR A 203 -2.22 20.28 -8.19
C THR A 203 -3.25 20.83 -9.18
N ALA A 204 -4.23 20.04 -9.60
CA ALA A 204 -5.12 20.34 -10.72
C ALA A 204 -5.93 21.65 -10.58
N ARG A 205 -6.20 22.09 -9.36
CA ARG A 205 -7.05 23.25 -9.06
C ARG A 205 -6.42 24.28 -8.13
N LEU A 206 -5.10 24.19 -7.95
CA LEU A 206 -4.37 25.20 -7.18
C LEU A 206 -4.33 26.53 -7.93
N ASP A 207 -4.47 27.62 -7.19
CA ASP A 207 -4.27 28.98 -7.71
C ASP A 207 -2.80 29.16 -8.19
N ARG A 208 -2.60 29.23 -9.50
CA ARG A 208 -1.28 29.38 -10.13
C ARG A 208 -0.61 30.73 -9.84
N THR A 209 -1.34 31.70 -9.36
CA THR A 209 -0.74 32.96 -8.90
C THR A 209 -0.04 32.81 -7.55
N ARG A 210 -0.41 31.79 -6.78
CA ARG A 210 0.09 31.49 -5.43
C ARG A 210 1.01 30.26 -5.40
N PHE A 211 0.77 29.28 -6.25
CA PHE A 211 1.50 28.01 -6.29
C PHE A 211 2.19 27.79 -7.63
N GLU A 212 3.39 27.25 -7.58
CA GLU A 212 4.17 26.75 -8.72
C GLU A 212 4.31 25.22 -8.60
N PRO A 213 3.41 24.41 -9.19
CA PRO A 213 3.51 22.95 -9.11
C PRO A 213 4.58 22.40 -10.02
N ILE A 214 5.41 21.52 -9.46
CA ILE A 214 6.55 20.89 -10.11
C ILE A 214 6.42 19.37 -9.96
N LEU A 215 6.38 18.62 -11.05
CA LEU A 215 6.48 17.17 -11.01
C LEU A 215 7.97 16.78 -11.00
N VAL A 216 8.39 16.09 -9.95
CA VAL A 216 9.77 15.58 -9.81
C VAL A 216 9.73 14.08 -10.06
N THR A 217 10.41 13.60 -11.12
CA THR A 217 10.45 12.17 -11.48
C THR A 217 11.86 11.61 -11.30
N LEU A 218 11.95 10.35 -10.86
CA LEU A 218 13.24 9.65 -10.71
C LEU A 218 13.66 8.89 -11.99
N THR A 219 12.77 8.83 -12.96
CA THR A 219 12.99 8.21 -14.26
C THR A 219 12.40 9.11 -15.34
N ALA A 220 13.11 9.29 -16.42
CA ALA A 220 12.61 10.08 -17.55
C ALA A 220 11.30 9.48 -18.09
N PRO A 221 10.25 10.29 -18.26
CA PRO A 221 9.00 9.80 -18.82
C PRO A 221 9.18 9.38 -20.28
N GLU A 222 8.57 8.28 -20.66
CA GLU A 222 8.41 7.95 -22.07
C GLU A 222 7.29 8.81 -22.67
N PRO A 223 7.50 9.42 -23.87
CA PRO A 223 6.47 10.18 -24.54
C PRO A 223 5.22 9.34 -24.80
N SER A 224 4.08 9.78 -24.27
CA SER A 224 2.79 9.10 -24.38
C SER A 224 1.65 10.09 -24.17
N PRO A 225 0.41 9.76 -24.61
CA PRO A 225 -0.76 10.59 -24.29
C PRO A 225 -0.94 10.82 -22.78
N PHE A 226 -0.52 9.84 -21.96
CA PHE A 226 -0.63 9.94 -20.51
C PHE A 226 0.45 10.84 -19.90
N SER A 227 1.70 10.78 -20.37
CA SER A 227 2.75 11.71 -19.91
C SER A 227 2.39 13.15 -20.26
N SER A 228 1.91 13.41 -21.49
CA SER A 228 1.44 14.74 -21.89
C SER A 228 0.23 15.22 -21.08
N PHE A 229 -0.68 14.34 -20.71
CA PHE A 229 -1.77 14.65 -19.80
C PHE A 229 -1.25 15.08 -18.41
N LEU A 230 -0.28 14.37 -17.85
CA LEU A 230 0.34 14.73 -16.57
C LEU A 230 1.07 16.08 -16.67
N GLU A 231 1.86 16.30 -17.73
CA GLU A 231 2.55 17.58 -17.98
C GLU A 231 1.59 18.77 -17.91
N GLY A 232 0.38 18.64 -18.46
CA GLY A 232 -0.63 19.71 -18.45
C GLY A 232 -1.13 20.10 -17.06
N HIS A 233 -0.84 19.33 -16.01
CA HIS A 233 -1.23 19.61 -14.63
C HIS A 233 -0.11 20.27 -13.79
N PHE A 234 1.10 20.34 -14.33
CA PHE A 234 2.27 20.93 -13.67
C PHE A 234 2.83 22.07 -14.53
N GLU A 235 3.50 23.02 -13.92
CA GLU A 235 4.21 24.07 -14.68
C GLU A 235 5.57 23.59 -15.16
N LYS A 236 6.18 22.68 -14.42
CA LYS A 236 7.46 22.07 -14.75
C LYS A 236 7.44 20.58 -14.46
N MET A 237 8.15 19.83 -15.28
CA MET A 237 8.55 18.46 -15.00
C MET A 237 10.08 18.41 -14.94
N VAL A 238 10.61 17.91 -13.83
CA VAL A 238 12.04 17.79 -13.59
C VAL A 238 12.38 16.33 -13.36
N THR A 239 13.25 15.78 -14.21
CA THR A 239 13.76 14.42 -14.04
C THR A 239 15.05 14.44 -13.25
N VAL A 240 15.08 13.75 -12.13
CA VAL A 240 16.24 13.55 -11.25
C VAL A 240 16.73 12.13 -11.46
N ALA A 241 17.56 11.94 -12.50
CA ALA A 241 17.97 10.61 -12.99
C ALA A 241 19.31 10.13 -12.41
N GLU A 242 19.86 10.82 -11.43
CA GLU A 242 21.11 10.47 -10.77
C GLU A 242 21.06 9.03 -10.24
N PRO A 243 22.19 8.30 -10.26
CA PRO A 243 22.18 6.86 -9.97
C PRO A 243 21.97 6.53 -8.50
N GLY A 244 22.32 7.45 -7.58
CA GLY A 244 22.27 7.24 -6.14
C GLY A 244 21.25 8.10 -5.41
N TRP A 245 20.80 7.67 -4.26
CA TRP A 245 19.87 8.44 -3.42
C TRP A 245 20.51 9.74 -2.86
N ARG A 246 21.85 9.81 -2.72
CA ARG A 246 22.57 11.03 -2.28
C ARG A 246 22.50 12.12 -3.34
N GLU A 247 22.87 11.77 -4.54
CA GLU A 247 22.90 12.65 -5.70
C GLU A 247 21.48 13.14 -6.03
N ARG A 248 20.50 12.23 -5.95
CA ARG A 248 19.08 12.57 -6.06
C ARG A 248 18.62 13.54 -4.97
N ALA A 249 19.02 13.31 -3.73
CA ALA A 249 18.67 14.22 -2.63
C ALA A 249 19.26 15.62 -2.86
N ALA A 250 20.50 15.73 -3.32
CA ALA A 250 21.14 16.99 -3.65
C ALA A 250 20.43 17.71 -4.81
N ALA A 251 20.08 16.99 -5.87
CA ALA A 251 19.37 17.55 -7.02
C ALA A 251 17.95 18.06 -6.65
N ILE A 252 17.21 17.33 -5.80
CA ILE A 252 15.88 17.76 -5.34
C ILE A 252 16.01 19.00 -4.42
N ARG A 253 16.98 19.04 -3.52
CA ARG A 253 17.26 20.19 -2.65
C ARG A 253 17.55 21.45 -3.45
N ALA A 254 18.26 21.33 -4.59
CA ALA A 254 18.56 22.45 -5.48
C ALA A 254 17.32 23.07 -6.14
N LEU A 255 16.18 22.38 -6.14
CA LEU A 255 14.90 22.93 -6.61
C LEU A 255 14.29 23.94 -5.63
N ASP A 256 14.81 24.02 -4.40
CA ASP A 256 14.36 24.93 -3.36
C ASP A 256 12.84 24.90 -3.13
N LEU A 257 12.32 23.66 -2.93
CA LEU A 257 10.88 23.42 -2.75
C LEU A 257 10.40 23.87 -1.37
N ASP A 258 9.25 24.54 -1.36
CA ASP A 258 8.57 24.88 -0.10
C ASP A 258 7.82 23.67 0.47
N VAL A 259 7.12 22.93 -0.40
CA VAL A 259 6.37 21.73 -0.04
C VAL A 259 6.74 20.59 -1.00
N LEU A 260 6.94 19.40 -0.49
CA LEU A 260 7.10 18.19 -1.28
C LEU A 260 6.07 17.15 -0.88
N ILE A 261 5.17 16.81 -1.81
CA ILE A 261 4.23 15.70 -1.66
C ILE A 261 4.92 14.43 -2.10
N LEU A 262 4.93 13.41 -1.25
CA LEU A 262 5.49 12.09 -1.56
C LEU A 262 4.50 11.32 -2.45
N GLY A 263 4.70 11.40 -3.76
CA GLY A 263 3.74 10.93 -4.77
C GLY A 263 3.93 9.48 -5.21
N ASN A 264 4.67 8.65 -4.46
CA ASN A 264 4.88 7.25 -4.80
C ASN A 264 4.55 6.33 -3.64
N THR A 265 4.02 5.13 -3.94
CA THR A 265 3.66 4.14 -2.92
C THR A 265 4.87 3.76 -2.07
N LEU A 266 4.70 3.87 -0.75
CA LEU A 266 5.65 3.41 0.23
C LEU A 266 5.37 1.95 0.57
N ALA A 267 6.25 1.07 0.13
CA ALA A 267 6.20 -0.32 0.56
C ALA A 267 6.66 -0.43 2.02
N ALA A 268 6.06 -1.37 2.75
CA ALA A 268 6.48 -1.67 4.13
C ALA A 268 7.80 -2.47 4.17
N GLN A 269 8.77 -2.06 3.36
CA GLN A 269 10.10 -2.70 3.25
C GLN A 269 11.14 -1.66 2.82
N ALA A 270 12.40 -1.92 3.17
CA ALA A 270 13.52 -1.10 2.75
C ALA A 270 13.59 -0.97 1.23
N SER A 271 13.83 0.23 0.73
CA SER A 271 13.96 0.53 -0.71
C SER A 271 14.71 1.85 -0.92
N ASP A 272 15.25 2.04 -2.14
CA ASP A 272 15.91 3.30 -2.52
C ASP A 272 15.01 4.53 -2.34
N PHE A 273 13.70 4.37 -2.53
CA PHE A 273 12.74 5.44 -2.31
C PHE A 273 12.63 5.81 -0.83
N HIS A 274 12.63 4.83 0.10
CA HIS A 274 12.71 5.08 1.54
C HIS A 274 13.99 5.82 1.92
N PHE A 275 15.11 5.43 1.33
CA PHE A 275 16.39 6.08 1.58
C PHE A 275 16.37 7.54 1.12
N LEU A 276 15.77 7.81 -0.03
CA LEU A 276 15.64 9.16 -0.56
C LEU A 276 14.77 10.04 0.34
N ILE A 277 13.57 9.60 0.68
CA ILE A 277 12.62 10.40 1.46
C ILE A 277 12.97 10.55 2.95
N ALA A 278 13.95 9.77 3.45
CA ALA A 278 14.52 9.97 4.78
C ALA A 278 15.35 11.26 4.89
N HIS A 279 15.69 11.87 3.76
CA HIS A 279 16.37 13.16 3.73
C HIS A 279 15.39 14.33 3.79
N ARG A 280 15.81 15.47 4.36
CA ARG A 280 15.11 16.74 4.20
C ARG A 280 15.27 17.22 2.75
N LEU A 281 14.24 17.04 1.93
CA LEU A 281 14.23 17.35 0.49
C LEU A 281 13.51 18.66 0.19
N ALA A 282 12.63 19.12 1.08
CA ALA A 282 11.87 20.35 1.01
C ALA A 282 11.67 20.93 2.41
N ARG A 283 11.21 22.18 2.50
CA ARG A 283 10.91 22.82 3.80
C ARG A 283 9.80 22.08 4.55
N ILE A 284 8.80 21.57 3.81
CA ILE A 284 7.73 20.71 4.31
C ILE A 284 7.66 19.45 3.46
N GLN A 285 7.61 18.28 4.08
CA GLN A 285 7.38 16.99 3.42
C GLN A 285 6.04 16.40 3.86
N VAL A 286 5.18 16.07 2.88
CA VAL A 286 3.81 15.62 3.10
C VAL A 286 3.62 14.21 2.58
N LEU A 287 3.10 13.33 3.44
CA LEU A 287 2.71 11.96 3.11
C LEU A 287 1.20 11.90 2.85
N PRO A 288 0.73 11.75 1.61
CA PRO A 288 -0.69 11.52 1.37
C PRO A 288 -1.07 10.06 1.65
N SER A 289 -2.12 9.84 2.42
CA SER A 289 -2.65 8.50 2.74
C SER A 289 -3.16 7.74 1.51
N ALA A 290 -3.50 8.46 0.45
CA ALA A 290 -3.86 7.88 -0.84
C ALA A 290 -2.76 6.98 -1.43
N ILE A 291 -1.51 7.24 -1.08
CA ILE A 291 -0.32 6.57 -1.61
C ILE A 291 0.34 5.70 -0.55
N ALA A 292 0.26 6.09 0.72
CA ALA A 292 0.84 5.34 1.82
C ALA A 292 -0.25 4.89 2.80
N PRO A 293 -0.46 3.58 2.95
CA PRO A 293 -1.51 3.03 3.80
C PRO A 293 -1.17 3.04 5.30
N SER A 294 -0.10 3.74 5.69
CA SER A 294 0.34 3.95 7.07
C SER A 294 1.38 5.07 7.15
N THR A 295 1.77 5.47 8.36
CA THR A 295 2.89 6.37 8.63
C THR A 295 4.20 5.91 7.99
N THR A 296 5.11 6.86 7.68
CA THR A 296 6.47 6.55 7.23
C THR A 296 7.37 6.08 8.37
N GLY A 297 7.17 6.60 9.56
CA GLY A 297 8.07 6.44 10.70
C GLY A 297 9.39 7.22 10.56
N LEU A 298 9.55 8.02 9.50
CA LEU A 298 10.76 8.82 9.23
C LEU A 298 10.64 10.21 9.88
N SER A 299 11.75 10.69 10.44
CA SER A 299 11.77 11.93 11.23
C SER A 299 11.66 13.22 10.39
N ARG A 300 11.86 13.14 9.07
CA ARG A 300 11.80 14.31 8.15
C ARG A 300 10.53 14.37 7.34
N THR A 301 9.54 13.52 7.60
CA THR A 301 8.19 13.67 7.06
C THR A 301 7.34 14.43 8.07
N ASP A 302 6.85 15.61 7.69
CA ASP A 302 6.25 16.55 8.64
C ASP A 302 4.75 16.30 8.84
N TYR A 303 4.04 16.07 7.74
CA TYR A 303 2.59 15.93 7.74
C TYR A 303 2.13 14.65 7.06
N ALA A 304 1.11 14.04 7.63
CA ALA A 304 0.28 13.02 6.96
C ALA A 304 -1.03 13.67 6.54
N LEU A 305 -1.33 13.64 5.24
CA LEU A 305 -2.56 14.16 4.65
C LEU A 305 -3.52 13.00 4.41
N THR A 306 -4.64 12.98 5.11
CA THR A 306 -5.64 11.90 5.05
C THR A 306 -7.06 12.46 5.11
N SER A 307 -8.06 11.63 5.33
CA SER A 307 -9.47 12.05 5.43
C SER A 307 -10.12 11.53 6.71
N ALA A 308 -11.00 12.31 7.29
CA ALA A 308 -11.82 11.90 8.43
C ALA A 308 -12.65 10.63 8.15
N LEU A 309 -12.97 10.33 6.89
CA LEU A 309 -13.72 9.12 6.51
C LEU A 309 -12.84 7.86 6.49
N THR A 310 -11.53 8.00 6.33
CA THR A 310 -10.59 6.88 6.26
C THR A 310 -9.79 6.66 7.53
N GLU A 311 -10.00 7.48 8.56
CA GLU A 311 -9.26 7.34 9.80
C GLU A 311 -10.14 6.82 10.94
N PRO A 312 -9.55 6.10 11.90
CA PRO A 312 -10.22 5.81 13.16
C PRO A 312 -10.48 7.09 13.94
N ALA A 313 -11.40 7.03 14.91
CA ALA A 313 -11.76 8.18 15.74
C ALA A 313 -10.55 8.81 16.45
N GLU A 314 -9.60 7.98 16.89
CA GLU A 314 -8.32 8.42 17.44
C GLU A 314 -7.21 8.21 16.40
N VAL A 315 -6.93 9.23 15.61
CA VAL A 315 -5.96 9.16 14.51
C VAL A 315 -4.50 9.30 14.95
N ALA A 316 -4.22 10.15 15.94
CA ALA A 316 -2.86 10.48 16.36
C ALA A 316 -1.98 9.26 16.74
N PRO A 317 -2.50 8.20 17.40
CA PRO A 317 -1.70 7.00 17.69
C PRO A 317 -1.22 6.22 16.46
N HIS A 318 -1.74 6.50 15.26
CA HIS A 318 -1.42 5.78 14.04
C HIS A 318 -0.31 6.43 13.21
N TYR A 319 0.07 7.68 13.51
CA TYR A 319 1.02 8.46 12.73
C TYR A 319 2.19 8.97 13.57
N SER A 320 3.37 9.07 12.98
CA SER A 320 4.52 9.81 13.52
C SER A 320 4.49 11.26 13.06
N GLU A 321 3.86 11.52 11.93
CA GLU A 321 3.68 12.80 11.30
C GLU A 321 2.50 13.55 11.95
N ARG A 322 2.48 14.89 11.81
CA ARG A 322 1.30 15.68 12.15
C ARG A 322 0.18 15.44 11.14
N VAL A 323 -0.99 15.07 11.62
CA VAL A 323 -2.12 14.70 10.74
C VAL A 323 -2.91 15.92 10.31
N VAL A 324 -3.18 16.04 9.02
CA VAL A 324 -4.12 16.99 8.41
C VAL A 324 -5.26 16.22 7.77
N LEU A 325 -6.49 16.47 8.23
CA LEU A 325 -7.69 15.78 7.78
C LEU A 325 -8.40 16.56 6.68
N LEU A 326 -8.58 15.92 5.53
CA LEU A 326 -9.47 16.39 4.48
C LEU A 326 -10.91 16.00 4.81
N GLU A 327 -11.85 16.85 4.42
CA GLU A 327 -13.27 16.49 4.35
C GLU A 327 -13.54 15.63 3.12
N GLY A 328 -14.44 14.64 3.19
CA GLY A 328 -14.84 13.80 2.06
C GLY A 328 -13.77 12.77 1.67
N ALA A 329 -13.57 12.56 0.36
CA ALA A 329 -12.63 11.54 -0.13
C ALA A 329 -11.18 11.87 0.22
N PHE A 330 -10.40 10.83 0.56
CA PHE A 330 -8.96 10.94 0.87
C PHE A 330 -8.07 11.02 -0.37
N ASN A 331 -8.63 10.80 -1.56
CA ASN A 331 -7.93 10.85 -2.85
C ASN A 331 -8.89 11.30 -3.96
N CYS A 332 -8.30 11.62 -5.10
CA CYS A 332 -9.04 11.83 -6.34
C CYS A 332 -8.24 11.24 -7.51
N PHE A 333 -8.94 10.57 -8.41
CA PHE A 333 -8.31 9.91 -9.56
C PHE A 333 -8.60 10.68 -10.84
N LEU A 334 -7.55 11.21 -11.44
CA LEU A 334 -7.59 11.81 -12.76
C LEU A 334 -7.04 10.81 -13.76
N LEU A 335 -7.95 10.11 -14.43
CA LEU A 335 -7.59 9.03 -15.34
C LEU A 335 -7.06 9.53 -16.69
N GLY A 336 -7.39 10.77 -17.08
CA GLY A 336 -6.97 11.35 -18.34
C GLY A 336 -7.33 10.50 -19.55
N PRO A 337 -6.37 10.15 -20.44
CA PRO A 337 -6.64 9.30 -21.60
C PRO A 337 -7.14 7.89 -21.26
N HIS A 338 -7.02 7.47 -20.02
CA HIS A 338 -7.51 6.17 -19.52
C HIS A 338 -8.95 6.23 -19.00
N ASP A 339 -9.60 7.40 -18.97
CA ASP A 339 -11.03 7.50 -18.72
C ASP A 339 -11.81 7.09 -19.98
N LEU A 340 -12.10 5.81 -20.08
CA LEU A 340 -12.78 5.23 -21.23
C LEU A 340 -14.20 5.80 -21.42
N ARG A 341 -14.83 6.33 -20.37
CA ARG A 341 -16.16 6.97 -20.43
C ARG A 341 -16.03 8.32 -21.12
N ALA A 342 -15.10 9.15 -20.66
CA ALA A 342 -14.82 10.46 -21.25
C ALA A 342 -14.32 10.33 -22.70
N ALA A 343 -13.56 9.28 -23.00
CA ALA A 343 -13.08 8.98 -24.36
C ALA A 343 -14.15 8.38 -25.29
N GLY A 344 -15.38 8.12 -24.82
CA GLY A 344 -16.46 7.52 -25.60
C GLY A 344 -16.16 6.10 -26.09
N VAL A 345 -15.23 5.38 -25.45
CA VAL A 345 -14.85 4.03 -25.85
C VAL A 345 -15.95 3.04 -25.47
N SER A 346 -16.50 2.34 -26.49
CA SER A 346 -17.43 1.25 -26.24
C SER A 346 -16.70 0.06 -25.61
N VAL A 347 -17.16 -0.36 -24.43
CA VAL A 347 -16.62 -1.55 -23.75
C VAL A 347 -17.27 -2.84 -24.25
N ASP A 348 -18.36 -2.77 -25.01
CA ASP A 348 -19.16 -3.95 -25.41
C ASP A 348 -18.42 -4.85 -26.40
N ALA A 349 -17.51 -4.28 -27.21
CA ALA A 349 -16.69 -5.02 -28.16
C ALA A 349 -15.48 -5.72 -27.50
N ALA A 350 -15.18 -5.46 -26.20
CA ALA A 350 -14.04 -6.07 -25.54
C ALA A 350 -14.23 -7.59 -25.40
N ASP A 351 -13.21 -8.36 -25.78
CA ASP A 351 -13.18 -9.81 -25.56
C ASP A 351 -12.76 -10.09 -24.12
N VAL A 352 -13.72 -10.53 -23.31
CA VAL A 352 -13.52 -10.92 -21.91
C VAL A 352 -14.52 -12.02 -21.55
N ARG A 353 -14.09 -12.97 -20.73
CA ARG A 353 -14.99 -13.97 -20.16
C ARG A 353 -16.03 -13.31 -19.27
N LEU A 354 -17.28 -13.40 -19.68
CA LEU A 354 -18.42 -12.95 -18.87
C LEU A 354 -18.84 -14.02 -17.86
N PRO A 355 -19.60 -13.64 -16.82
CA PRO A 355 -20.19 -14.58 -15.90
C PRO A 355 -21.00 -15.66 -16.62
N ALA A 356 -20.80 -16.91 -16.21
CA ALA A 356 -21.49 -18.06 -16.79
C ALA A 356 -22.68 -18.54 -15.94
N ARG A 357 -22.84 -17.99 -14.72
CA ARG A 357 -23.90 -18.32 -13.79
C ARG A 357 -24.83 -17.15 -13.57
N PRO A 358 -26.11 -17.41 -13.18
CA PRO A 358 -27.12 -16.35 -12.96
C PRO A 358 -26.68 -15.31 -11.92
N ILE A 359 -25.93 -15.75 -10.91
CA ILE A 359 -25.35 -14.90 -9.87
C ILE A 359 -23.84 -14.95 -9.96
N SER A 360 -23.21 -13.78 -9.96
CA SER A 360 -21.77 -13.67 -10.01
C SER A 360 -21.25 -12.67 -8.99
N PHE A 361 -20.18 -13.05 -8.34
CA PHE A 361 -19.41 -12.18 -7.46
C PHE A 361 -18.06 -11.89 -8.11
N ALA A 362 -17.49 -10.71 -7.85
CA ALA A 362 -16.16 -10.39 -8.34
C ALA A 362 -15.34 -9.67 -7.26
N SER A 363 -14.02 -9.86 -7.27
CA SER A 363 -13.08 -9.10 -6.45
C SER A 363 -11.77 -8.87 -7.19
N GLY A 364 -11.30 -7.61 -7.17
CA GLY A 364 -10.03 -7.16 -7.77
C GLY A 364 -8.92 -6.91 -6.75
N GLY A 365 -9.07 -7.39 -5.53
CA GLY A 365 -8.03 -7.26 -4.50
C GLY A 365 -6.74 -7.96 -4.90
N SER A 366 -5.58 -7.33 -4.67
CA SER A 366 -4.27 -7.95 -4.93
C SER A 366 -4.07 -9.22 -4.10
N LEU A 367 -3.16 -10.09 -4.54
CA LEU A 367 -2.87 -11.37 -3.87
C LEU A 367 -2.57 -11.22 -2.37
N TYR A 368 -1.89 -10.16 -1.97
CA TYR A 368 -1.60 -9.90 -0.54
C TYR A 368 -2.84 -9.62 0.29
N LYS A 369 -3.93 -9.13 -0.33
CA LYS A 369 -5.20 -8.84 0.34
C LYS A 369 -6.05 -10.09 0.57
N LEU A 370 -5.67 -11.24 0.00
CA LEU A 370 -6.40 -12.50 0.16
C LEU A 370 -6.11 -13.14 1.52
N ALA A 371 -6.57 -12.48 2.59
CA ALA A 371 -6.44 -12.99 3.94
C ALA A 371 -7.29 -14.25 4.16
N PRO A 372 -6.85 -15.19 5.02
CA PRO A 372 -7.62 -16.42 5.30
C PRO A 372 -9.04 -16.15 5.81
N GLU A 373 -9.25 -15.08 6.58
CA GLU A 373 -10.58 -14.67 7.06
C GLU A 373 -11.50 -14.24 5.91
N LEU A 374 -10.96 -13.49 4.95
CA LEU A 374 -11.70 -13.10 3.74
C LEU A 374 -12.11 -14.32 2.92
N ILE A 375 -11.18 -15.27 2.73
CA ILE A 375 -11.45 -16.50 2.01
C ILE A 375 -12.56 -17.31 2.68
N ALA A 376 -12.55 -17.41 4.02
CA ALA A 376 -13.58 -18.09 4.77
C ALA A 376 -14.97 -17.44 4.56
N VAL A 377 -15.03 -16.11 4.53
CA VAL A 377 -16.26 -15.37 4.24
C VAL A 377 -16.74 -15.62 2.80
N TRP A 378 -15.85 -15.59 1.82
CA TRP A 378 -16.23 -15.91 0.44
C TRP A 378 -16.75 -17.35 0.28
N VAL A 379 -16.11 -18.31 0.93
CA VAL A 379 -16.59 -19.70 0.98
C VAL A 379 -18.01 -19.77 1.55
N ARG A 380 -18.29 -19.05 2.63
CA ARG A 380 -19.62 -19.00 3.23
C ARG A 380 -20.67 -18.41 2.27
N ILE A 381 -20.37 -17.28 1.62
CA ILE A 381 -21.23 -16.67 0.60
C ILE A 381 -21.55 -17.69 -0.52
N MET A 382 -20.51 -18.37 -1.03
CA MET A 382 -20.65 -19.34 -2.11
C MET A 382 -21.48 -20.56 -1.71
N ARG A 383 -21.48 -20.95 -0.42
CA ARG A 383 -22.38 -22.01 0.10
C ARG A 383 -23.82 -21.54 0.21
N GLU A 384 -24.05 -20.31 0.64
CA GLU A 384 -25.40 -19.73 0.80
C GLU A 384 -26.05 -19.38 -0.55
N VAL A 385 -25.25 -19.22 -1.61
CA VAL A 385 -25.73 -18.95 -2.99
C VAL A 385 -25.21 -20.03 -3.94
N PRO A 386 -25.85 -21.24 -4.02
CA PRO A 386 -25.32 -22.39 -4.77
C PRO A 386 -25.14 -22.14 -6.26
N ASP A 387 -26.02 -21.36 -6.89
CA ASP A 387 -26.01 -21.08 -8.35
C ASP A 387 -25.14 -19.87 -8.71
N SER A 388 -24.10 -19.60 -7.92
CA SER A 388 -23.18 -18.49 -8.14
C SER A 388 -21.79 -18.93 -8.55
N GLU A 389 -21.01 -17.98 -9.09
CA GLU A 389 -19.56 -18.09 -9.27
C GLU A 389 -18.85 -16.88 -8.65
N LEU A 390 -17.62 -17.09 -8.22
CA LEU A 390 -16.72 -16.04 -7.75
C LEU A 390 -15.60 -15.83 -8.77
N ILE A 391 -15.48 -14.61 -9.28
CA ILE A 391 -14.50 -14.20 -10.27
C ILE A 391 -13.44 -13.35 -9.58
N LEU A 392 -12.19 -13.82 -9.58
CA LEU A 392 -11.05 -13.10 -9.06
C LEU A 392 -10.15 -12.65 -10.20
N TYR A 393 -9.71 -11.38 -10.14
CA TYR A 393 -8.71 -10.79 -11.02
C TYR A 393 -7.64 -10.04 -10.19
N PRO A 394 -6.95 -10.76 -9.27
CA PRO A 394 -6.06 -10.15 -8.27
C PRO A 394 -4.70 -9.75 -8.81
N PHE A 395 -4.50 -9.90 -10.13
CA PHE A 395 -3.20 -9.80 -10.75
C PHE A 395 -3.07 -8.51 -11.52
N ASN A 396 -2.13 -7.69 -11.13
CA ASN A 396 -1.61 -6.63 -11.96
C ASN A 396 -0.28 -7.06 -12.59
N LEU A 397 0.19 -6.32 -13.60
CA LEU A 397 1.43 -6.61 -14.32
C LEU A 397 2.68 -6.64 -13.42
N ASN A 398 2.62 -6.03 -12.24
CA ASN A 398 3.75 -5.96 -11.30
C ASN A 398 3.98 -7.26 -10.50
N TRP A 399 3.06 -8.22 -10.55
CA TRP A 399 3.10 -9.41 -9.68
C TRP A 399 3.56 -10.68 -10.39
N GLY A 400 3.84 -10.61 -11.70
CA GLY A 400 4.28 -11.74 -12.53
C GLY A 400 3.27 -12.88 -12.63
N LEU A 401 3.20 -13.51 -13.79
CA LEU A 401 2.29 -14.63 -14.06
C LEU A 401 2.73 -15.93 -13.36
N ASP A 402 3.99 -16.03 -12.96
CA ASP A 402 4.59 -17.25 -12.39
C ASP A 402 4.03 -17.62 -11.01
N HIS A 403 3.33 -16.70 -10.35
CA HIS A 403 2.79 -16.88 -9.01
C HIS A 403 1.36 -17.43 -8.99
N MET A 404 0.70 -17.36 -10.13
CA MET A 404 -0.70 -17.78 -10.29
C MET A 404 -0.96 -19.24 -9.90
N PRO A 405 -0.18 -20.24 -10.41
CA PRO A 405 -0.53 -21.64 -10.21
C PRO A 405 -0.55 -22.09 -8.75
N PRO A 406 0.44 -21.73 -7.88
CA PRO A 406 0.41 -22.14 -6.48
C PRO A 406 -0.75 -21.54 -5.70
N VAL A 407 -1.01 -20.23 -5.86
CA VAL A 407 -2.11 -19.53 -5.16
C VAL A 407 -3.46 -20.03 -5.64
N THR A 408 -3.64 -20.17 -6.96
CA THR A 408 -4.87 -20.74 -7.55
C THR A 408 -5.16 -22.12 -7.00
N ARG A 409 -4.14 -22.98 -6.89
CA ARG A 409 -4.29 -24.33 -6.34
C ARG A 409 -4.70 -24.29 -4.88
N ALA A 410 -4.06 -23.46 -4.06
CA ALA A 410 -4.38 -23.31 -2.65
C ALA A 410 -5.82 -22.81 -2.44
N LEU A 411 -6.25 -21.77 -3.17
CA LEU A 411 -7.62 -21.27 -3.13
C LEU A 411 -8.64 -22.35 -3.50
N ARG A 412 -8.42 -23.07 -4.60
CA ARG A 412 -9.30 -24.16 -5.03
C ARG A 412 -9.38 -25.30 -4.00
N GLN A 413 -8.28 -25.59 -3.32
CA GLN A 413 -8.26 -26.58 -2.23
C GLN A 413 -9.11 -26.12 -1.05
N GLU A 414 -9.00 -24.85 -0.61
CA GLU A 414 -9.80 -24.31 0.50
C GLU A 414 -11.30 -24.34 0.18
N PHE A 415 -11.69 -23.95 -1.04
CA PHE A 415 -13.08 -24.04 -1.51
C PHE A 415 -13.57 -25.48 -1.54
N GLY A 416 -12.78 -26.40 -2.07
CA GLY A 416 -13.09 -27.83 -2.13
C GLY A 416 -13.26 -28.48 -0.75
N LYS A 417 -12.39 -28.17 0.23
CA LYS A 417 -12.50 -28.63 1.61
C LYS A 417 -13.82 -28.21 2.26
N ALA A 418 -14.34 -27.04 1.87
CA ALA A 418 -15.59 -26.50 2.38
C ALA A 418 -16.84 -26.96 1.59
N GLY A 419 -16.68 -27.88 0.64
CA GLY A 419 -17.77 -28.42 -0.18
C GLY A 419 -18.25 -27.49 -1.30
N VAL A 420 -17.48 -26.44 -1.63
CA VAL A 420 -17.73 -25.58 -2.78
C VAL A 420 -16.95 -26.10 -3.98
N SER A 421 -17.64 -26.40 -5.09
CA SER A 421 -16.99 -26.90 -6.30
C SER A 421 -15.91 -25.90 -6.78
N PRO A 422 -14.65 -26.34 -6.98
CA PRO A 422 -13.59 -25.50 -7.51
C PRO A 422 -13.86 -24.86 -8.87
N SER A 423 -14.80 -25.42 -9.66
CA SER A 423 -15.23 -24.88 -10.96
C SER A 423 -16.00 -23.56 -10.82
N ARG A 424 -16.53 -23.26 -9.63
CA ARG A 424 -17.23 -22.02 -9.33
C ARG A 424 -16.28 -20.88 -8.96
N LEU A 425 -14.99 -21.18 -8.77
CA LEU A 425 -13.93 -20.20 -8.55
C LEU A 425 -13.21 -19.95 -9.88
N VAL A 426 -13.48 -18.79 -10.46
CA VAL A 426 -12.89 -18.32 -11.71
C VAL A 426 -11.77 -17.35 -11.40
N ILE A 427 -10.56 -17.66 -11.84
CA ILE A 427 -9.41 -16.78 -11.67
C ILE A 427 -8.98 -16.31 -13.04
N LEU A 428 -9.08 -15.00 -13.27
CA LEU A 428 -8.74 -14.37 -14.54
C LEU A 428 -7.30 -13.83 -14.48
N PRO A 429 -6.62 -13.77 -15.61
CA PRO A 429 -5.34 -13.05 -15.72
C PRO A 429 -5.58 -11.54 -15.54
N SER A 430 -4.50 -10.75 -15.61
CA SER A 430 -4.59 -9.29 -15.68
C SER A 430 -5.49 -8.87 -16.83
N LEU A 431 -6.47 -8.01 -16.54
CA LEU A 431 -7.43 -7.49 -17.50
C LEU A 431 -7.04 -6.07 -17.93
N ARG A 432 -7.23 -5.76 -19.21
CA ARG A 432 -7.18 -4.37 -19.67
C ARG A 432 -8.38 -3.58 -19.10
N PRO A 433 -8.27 -2.27 -18.89
CA PRO A 433 -9.37 -1.46 -18.31
C PRO A 433 -10.72 -1.67 -19.02
N VAL A 434 -10.72 -1.72 -20.35
CA VAL A 434 -11.93 -1.94 -21.15
C VAL A 434 -12.59 -3.32 -20.89
N GLN A 435 -11.77 -4.35 -20.68
CA GLN A 435 -12.25 -5.70 -20.36
C GLN A 435 -12.84 -5.76 -18.94
N LEU A 436 -12.17 -5.09 -18.01
CA LEU A 436 -12.60 -5.01 -16.63
C LEU A 436 -13.94 -4.27 -16.48
N LEU A 437 -14.08 -3.11 -17.09
CA LEU A 437 -15.34 -2.36 -17.06
C LEU A 437 -16.49 -3.15 -17.71
N LYS A 438 -16.22 -3.88 -18.82
CA LYS A 438 -17.22 -4.77 -19.41
C LYS A 438 -17.61 -5.90 -18.44
N LEU A 439 -16.64 -6.56 -17.83
CA LEU A 439 -16.89 -7.63 -16.85
C LEU A 439 -17.78 -7.13 -15.71
N LEU A 440 -17.41 -5.99 -15.08
CA LEU A 440 -18.10 -5.46 -13.91
C LEU A 440 -19.55 -5.08 -14.19
N ARG A 441 -19.89 -4.63 -15.40
CA ARG A 441 -21.30 -4.37 -15.82
C ARG A 441 -22.18 -5.62 -15.79
N HIS A 442 -21.58 -6.82 -15.81
CA HIS A 442 -22.29 -8.10 -15.80
C HIS A 442 -22.16 -8.84 -14.46
N VAL A 443 -21.42 -8.29 -13.51
CA VAL A 443 -21.25 -8.86 -12.17
C VAL A 443 -22.43 -8.45 -11.29
N THR A 444 -22.94 -9.41 -10.51
CA THR A 444 -24.07 -9.17 -9.60
C THR A 444 -23.68 -8.32 -8.39
N VAL A 445 -22.56 -8.63 -7.73
CA VAL A 445 -22.03 -7.90 -6.57
C VAL A 445 -20.50 -7.93 -6.58
N TYR A 446 -19.89 -6.77 -6.40
CA TYR A 446 -18.46 -6.66 -6.14
C TYR A 446 -18.16 -6.88 -4.65
N LEU A 447 -17.21 -7.74 -4.36
CA LEU A 447 -16.76 -8.09 -3.02
C LEU A 447 -15.46 -7.38 -2.70
N ASP A 448 -15.53 -6.34 -1.86
CA ASP A 448 -14.33 -5.68 -1.38
C ASP A 448 -13.54 -6.58 -0.43
N THR A 449 -12.23 -6.35 -0.36
CA THR A 449 -11.33 -7.12 0.49
C THR A 449 -11.22 -6.53 1.89
N PHE A 450 -10.90 -7.37 2.88
CA PHE A 450 -10.58 -6.96 4.24
C PHE A 450 -9.52 -7.92 4.85
N PRO A 451 -8.78 -7.51 5.89
CA PRO A 451 -8.85 -6.23 6.61
C PRO A 451 -8.32 -5.02 5.84
N TYR A 452 -7.60 -5.20 4.74
CA TYR A 452 -7.17 -4.12 3.85
C TYR A 452 -8.15 -3.99 2.68
N SER A 453 -8.97 -2.94 2.70
CA SER A 453 -9.99 -2.69 1.69
C SER A 453 -9.42 -2.11 0.38
N GLY A 454 -10.25 -2.03 -0.64
CA GLY A 454 -9.88 -1.46 -1.94
C GLY A 454 -9.83 0.07 -1.90
N ALA A 455 -8.85 0.66 -2.61
CA ALA A 455 -8.85 2.06 -3.00
C ALA A 455 -9.04 2.16 -4.52
N ALA A 456 -7.98 1.99 -5.30
CA ALA A 456 -8.07 1.99 -6.78
C ALA A 456 -9.01 0.90 -7.30
N SER A 457 -8.95 -0.31 -6.75
CA SER A 457 -9.84 -1.42 -7.12
C SER A 457 -11.33 -1.17 -6.77
N PHE A 458 -11.62 -0.16 -5.94
CA PHE A 458 -13.00 0.23 -5.63
C PHE A 458 -13.56 1.29 -6.60
N ILE A 459 -12.68 2.00 -7.32
CA ILE A 459 -13.10 2.95 -8.37
C ILE A 459 -13.74 2.23 -9.54
N GLU A 460 -13.24 1.06 -9.89
CA GLU A 460 -13.72 0.28 -11.04
C GLU A 460 -15.22 -0.06 -10.94
N PRO A 461 -15.76 -0.54 -9.80
CA PRO A 461 -17.21 -0.71 -9.63
C PRO A 461 -18.00 0.60 -9.70
N ALA A 462 -17.41 1.75 -9.38
CA ALA A 462 -18.08 3.05 -9.54
C ALA A 462 -18.09 3.50 -11.00
N LEU A 463 -17.01 3.27 -11.76
CA LEU A 463 -16.92 3.58 -13.19
C LEU A 463 -17.79 2.68 -14.07
N ALA A 464 -17.94 1.41 -13.69
CA ALA A 464 -18.85 0.46 -14.33
C ALA A 464 -19.89 0.02 -13.30
N PRO A 465 -20.96 0.80 -13.07
CA PRO A 465 -21.83 0.63 -11.92
C PRO A 465 -22.11 -0.82 -11.58
N CYS A 466 -21.55 -1.26 -10.45
CA CYS A 466 -21.66 -2.60 -9.90
C CYS A 466 -21.83 -2.47 -8.38
N PRO A 467 -22.91 -2.98 -7.77
CA PRO A 467 -23.12 -2.90 -6.34
C PRO A 467 -21.93 -3.52 -5.60
N ALA A 468 -21.30 -2.76 -4.72
CA ALA A 468 -20.13 -3.21 -3.96
C ALA A 468 -20.45 -3.29 -2.48
N VAL A 469 -20.00 -4.36 -1.81
CA VAL A 469 -20.11 -4.50 -0.35
C VAL A 469 -18.71 -4.44 0.25
N THR A 470 -18.54 -3.66 1.31
CA THR A 470 -17.29 -3.55 2.07
C THR A 470 -17.50 -3.86 3.55
N LEU A 471 -16.45 -4.30 4.23
CA LEU A 471 -16.40 -4.41 5.68
C LEU A 471 -15.70 -3.18 6.25
N ARG A 472 -16.34 -2.48 7.20
CA ARG A 472 -15.72 -1.36 7.91
C ARG A 472 -14.54 -1.86 8.74
N GLY A 473 -13.35 -1.39 8.43
CA GLY A 473 -12.13 -1.70 9.18
C GLY A 473 -11.89 -0.79 10.38
N THR A 474 -10.75 -0.96 11.02
CA THR A 474 -10.30 -0.22 12.22
C THR A 474 -9.06 0.62 11.98
N THR A 475 -8.52 0.59 10.78
CA THR A 475 -7.31 1.33 10.36
C THR A 475 -7.58 2.05 9.05
N GLN A 476 -6.76 3.04 8.71
CA GLN A 476 -6.85 3.80 7.46
C GLN A 476 -7.07 2.88 6.24
N ARG A 477 -6.24 1.86 6.09
CA ARG A 477 -6.32 0.94 4.95
C ARG A 477 -7.56 0.04 4.96
N GLY A 478 -8.15 -0.20 6.12
CA GLY A 478 -9.39 -0.96 6.25
C GLY A 478 -10.65 -0.11 6.10
N LEU A 479 -10.53 1.22 6.15
CA LEU A 479 -11.65 2.17 6.03
C LEU A 479 -11.84 2.72 4.62
N GLN A 480 -10.94 2.44 3.68
CA GLN A 480 -10.96 3.05 2.33
C GLN A 480 -12.26 2.75 1.57
N GLY A 481 -12.69 1.50 1.50
CA GLY A 481 -13.92 1.12 0.80
C GLY A 481 -15.17 1.71 1.46
N SER A 482 -15.24 1.73 2.79
CA SER A 482 -16.35 2.37 3.52
C SER A 482 -16.40 3.88 3.28
N ALA A 483 -15.25 4.55 3.24
CA ALA A 483 -15.17 5.97 2.89
C ALA A 483 -15.73 6.24 1.48
N MET A 484 -15.38 5.41 0.51
CA MET A 484 -15.88 5.57 -0.87
C MET A 484 -17.38 5.32 -0.98
N LEU A 485 -17.92 4.31 -0.28
CA LEU A 485 -19.38 4.10 -0.23
C LEU A 485 -20.11 5.24 0.47
N THR A 486 -19.54 5.80 1.54
CA THR A 486 -20.09 6.99 2.21
C THR A 486 -20.14 8.20 1.26
N VAL A 487 -19.07 8.45 0.49
CA VAL A 487 -19.06 9.53 -0.52
C VAL A 487 -20.11 9.31 -1.62
N LEU A 488 -20.44 8.06 -1.94
CA LEU A 488 -21.49 7.70 -2.89
C LEU A 488 -22.90 7.75 -2.27
N GLY A 489 -23.06 7.91 -0.95
CA GLY A 489 -24.36 7.82 -0.26
C GLY A 489 -24.94 6.40 -0.25
N LEU A 490 -24.06 5.41 -0.12
CA LEU A 490 -24.39 3.96 -0.14
C LEU A 490 -23.94 3.28 1.16
N GLU A 491 -24.10 3.95 2.30
CA GLU A 491 -23.72 3.43 3.63
C GLU A 491 -24.42 2.11 3.96
N GLU A 492 -25.59 1.85 3.37
CA GLU A 492 -26.32 0.59 3.51
C GLU A 492 -25.56 -0.64 2.98
N LEU A 493 -24.45 -0.45 2.25
CA LEU A 493 -23.57 -1.49 1.71
C LEU A 493 -22.29 -1.68 2.54
N ILE A 494 -22.18 -0.98 3.68
CA ILE A 494 -21.04 -1.06 4.60
C ILE A 494 -21.43 -2.01 5.75
N ALA A 495 -20.78 -3.16 5.82
CA ALA A 495 -20.95 -4.13 6.90
C ALA A 495 -20.13 -3.73 8.12
N ALA A 496 -20.67 -3.95 9.33
CA ALA A 496 -19.96 -3.76 10.59
C ALA A 496 -19.28 -5.06 11.09
N SER A 497 -19.62 -6.21 10.52
CA SER A 497 -19.03 -7.50 10.88
C SER A 497 -18.95 -8.43 9.66
N PRO A 498 -18.09 -9.48 9.71
CA PRO A 498 -18.05 -10.50 8.67
C PRO A 498 -19.41 -11.19 8.44
N GLU A 499 -20.19 -11.39 9.50
CA GLU A 499 -21.54 -11.97 9.42
C GLU A 499 -22.50 -11.05 8.67
N GLU A 500 -22.44 -9.76 8.93
CA GLU A 500 -23.23 -8.77 8.20
C GLU A 500 -22.81 -8.64 6.76
N TYR A 501 -21.49 -8.70 6.49
CA TYR A 501 -20.98 -8.74 5.12
C TYR A 501 -21.60 -9.88 4.32
N VAL A 502 -21.62 -11.10 4.87
CA VAL A 502 -22.29 -12.25 4.24
C VAL A 502 -23.78 -11.96 4.01
N ARG A 503 -24.49 -11.48 5.06
CA ARG A 503 -25.93 -11.19 4.93
C ARG A 503 -26.23 -10.17 3.84
N LEU A 504 -25.45 -9.08 3.77
CA LEU A 504 -25.62 -8.04 2.75
C LEU A 504 -25.40 -8.60 1.33
N VAL A 505 -24.31 -9.33 1.12
CA VAL A 505 -24.00 -9.94 -0.18
C VAL A 505 -25.08 -10.93 -0.61
N VAL A 506 -25.53 -11.82 0.29
CA VAL A 506 -26.58 -12.81 -0.01
C VAL A 506 -27.92 -12.14 -0.27
N SER A 507 -28.25 -11.09 0.48
CA SER A 507 -29.46 -10.29 0.26
C SER A 507 -29.44 -9.64 -1.13
N LEU A 508 -28.33 -8.98 -1.49
CA LEU A 508 -28.18 -8.38 -2.81
C LEU A 508 -28.23 -9.42 -3.94
N ALA A 509 -27.65 -10.60 -3.74
CA ALA A 509 -27.69 -11.68 -4.72
C ALA A 509 -29.13 -12.14 -5.02
N ARG A 510 -30.02 -12.11 -4.03
CA ARG A 510 -31.40 -12.58 -4.11
C ARG A 510 -32.44 -11.51 -4.47
N ASP A 511 -32.09 -10.23 -4.32
CA ASP A 511 -33.01 -9.10 -4.54
C ASP A 511 -32.61 -8.25 -5.76
N PRO A 512 -33.14 -8.58 -6.96
CA PRO A 512 -32.86 -7.82 -8.17
C PRO A 512 -33.41 -6.39 -8.11
N THR A 513 -34.53 -6.16 -7.41
CA THR A 513 -35.16 -4.83 -7.28
C THR A 513 -34.26 -3.89 -6.47
N ARG A 514 -33.72 -4.36 -5.35
CA ARG A 514 -32.76 -3.61 -4.56
C ARG A 514 -31.49 -3.30 -5.36
N ARG A 515 -30.96 -4.27 -6.11
CA ARG A 515 -29.81 -4.03 -6.99
C ARG A 515 -30.08 -2.96 -8.04
N ALA A 516 -31.25 -3.02 -8.71
CA ALA A 516 -31.61 -2.01 -9.70
C ALA A 516 -31.62 -0.60 -9.10
N ARG A 517 -32.24 -0.41 -7.93
CA ARG A 517 -32.27 0.86 -7.21
C ARG A 517 -30.84 1.37 -6.91
N ILE A 518 -29.94 0.50 -6.42
CA ILE A 518 -28.54 0.84 -6.14
C ILE A 518 -27.82 1.24 -7.43
N LEU A 519 -27.99 0.48 -8.51
CA LEU A 519 -27.37 0.79 -9.80
C LEU A 519 -27.82 2.14 -10.36
N ASP A 520 -29.10 2.48 -10.24
CA ASP A 520 -29.63 3.77 -10.69
C ASP A 520 -29.06 4.92 -9.83
N HIS A 521 -28.95 4.72 -8.53
CA HIS A 521 -28.29 5.66 -7.64
C HIS A 521 -26.80 5.86 -8.01
N MET A 522 -26.05 4.78 -8.21
CA MET A 522 -24.65 4.85 -8.63
C MET A 522 -24.47 5.61 -9.95
N ARG A 523 -25.33 5.37 -10.96
CA ARG A 523 -25.29 6.08 -12.25
C ARG A 523 -25.51 7.59 -12.10
N SER A 524 -26.32 8.02 -11.14
CA SER A 524 -26.63 9.43 -10.90
C SER A 524 -25.58 10.14 -10.03
N THR A 525 -24.80 9.41 -9.26
CA THR A 525 -23.88 9.98 -8.24
C THR A 525 -22.40 9.83 -8.55
N ALA A 526 -22.00 8.80 -9.32
CA ALA A 526 -20.59 8.47 -9.54
C ALA A 526 -19.76 9.63 -10.11
N ASP A 527 -20.30 10.38 -11.07
CA ASP A 527 -19.58 11.50 -11.71
C ASP A 527 -19.45 12.73 -10.79
N ARG A 528 -20.21 12.78 -9.70
CA ARG A 528 -20.14 13.84 -8.68
C ARG A 528 -19.30 13.45 -7.48
N ALA A 529 -18.91 12.18 -7.39
CA ALA A 529 -18.14 11.67 -6.27
C ALA A 529 -16.77 12.37 -6.18
N ASP A 530 -16.40 12.80 -5.00
CA ASP A 530 -15.16 13.55 -4.73
C ASP A 530 -13.92 12.85 -5.28
N PHE A 531 -13.88 11.53 -5.23
CA PHE A 531 -12.74 10.74 -5.70
C PHE A 531 -12.63 10.66 -7.24
N LEU A 532 -13.58 11.24 -7.98
CA LEU A 532 -13.55 11.43 -9.43
C LEU A 532 -13.72 12.90 -9.84
N ASN A 533 -13.90 13.81 -8.87
CA ASN A 533 -14.13 15.23 -9.10
C ASN A 533 -12.95 16.09 -8.62
N PRO A 534 -12.02 16.45 -9.51
CA PRO A 534 -10.83 17.23 -9.15
C PRO A 534 -11.16 18.66 -8.68
N ASN A 535 -12.33 19.20 -9.02
CA ASN A 535 -12.72 20.54 -8.56
C ASN A 535 -12.93 20.55 -7.05
N VAL A 536 -13.73 19.59 -6.55
CA VAL A 536 -14.03 19.49 -5.12
C VAL A 536 -12.77 19.12 -4.32
N PHE A 537 -12.04 18.13 -4.78
CA PHE A 537 -10.81 17.67 -4.13
C PHE A 537 -9.74 18.77 -4.10
N GLY A 538 -9.53 19.49 -5.23
CA GLY A 538 -8.51 20.51 -5.36
C GLY A 538 -8.68 21.68 -4.40
N HIS A 539 -9.91 22.16 -4.18
CA HIS A 539 -10.17 23.21 -3.18
C HIS A 539 -9.87 22.77 -1.75
N ARG A 540 -10.14 21.51 -1.42
CA ARG A 540 -9.79 20.96 -0.10
C ARG A 540 -8.27 20.83 0.05
N MET A 541 -7.61 20.41 -1.02
CA MET A 541 -6.15 20.32 -1.06
C MET A 541 -5.49 21.67 -0.87
N GLU A 542 -5.98 22.71 -1.52
CA GLU A 542 -5.46 24.08 -1.37
C GLU A 542 -5.58 24.56 0.08
N ARG A 543 -6.75 24.40 0.72
CA ARG A 543 -6.94 24.74 2.14
C ARG A 543 -6.01 23.96 3.08
N ALA A 544 -5.78 22.68 2.80
CA ALA A 544 -4.85 21.87 3.59
C ALA A 544 -3.41 22.40 3.48
N LEU A 545 -2.96 22.72 2.26
CA LEU A 545 -1.66 23.34 2.03
C LEU A 545 -1.52 24.69 2.70
N GLU A 546 -2.54 25.55 2.64
CA GLU A 546 -2.56 26.83 3.35
C GLU A 546 -2.40 26.65 4.86
N THR A 547 -3.10 25.67 5.43
CA THR A 547 -3.01 25.38 6.87
C THR A 547 -1.58 24.99 7.24
N MET A 548 -0.97 24.07 6.49
CA MET A 548 0.41 23.64 6.73
C MET A 548 1.42 24.79 6.61
N LEU A 549 1.23 25.67 5.62
CA LEU A 549 2.12 26.81 5.36
C LEU A 549 2.02 27.89 6.44
N ARG A 550 0.80 28.24 6.89
CA ARG A 550 0.59 29.27 7.92
C ARG A 550 1.19 28.89 9.29
N GLU A 551 1.43 27.63 9.53
CA GLU A 551 2.09 27.15 10.74
C GLU A 551 3.61 27.32 10.71
N GLN A 552 4.18 27.67 9.54
CA GLN A 552 5.62 27.75 9.38
C GLN A 552 6.14 29.17 9.66
N PRO A 553 7.16 29.34 10.52
CA PRO A 553 7.71 30.65 10.87
C PRO A 553 8.36 31.37 9.68
N TRP A 554 8.81 30.64 8.67
CA TRP A 554 9.42 31.20 7.46
C TRP A 554 8.39 31.63 6.40
N PHE A 555 7.10 31.35 6.60
CA PHE A 555 6.05 31.68 5.63
C PHE A 555 5.35 32.99 6.02
N ALA A 556 5.74 34.07 5.37
CA ALA A 556 5.15 35.41 5.61
C ALA A 556 3.76 35.64 4.98
N GLY A 557 3.14 34.59 4.40
CA GLY A 557 1.85 34.73 3.70
C GLY A 557 2.02 35.12 2.21
N TRP A 558 0.88 35.39 1.57
CA TRP A 558 0.85 35.89 0.19
C TRP A 558 0.61 37.41 0.19
N PRO A 559 1.15 38.15 -0.81
CA PRO A 559 0.86 39.58 -0.93
C PRO A 559 -0.64 39.85 -1.02
N GLY A 560 -1.15 40.79 -0.23
CA GLY A 560 -2.55 41.21 -0.27
C GLY A 560 -3.51 40.45 0.66
N THR A 561 -3.04 39.48 1.47
CA THR A 561 -3.86 38.74 2.45
C THR A 561 -3.85 39.38 3.85
N GLU A 562 -3.29 40.57 4.02
CA GLU A 562 -3.39 41.36 5.27
C GLU A 562 -4.81 41.93 5.40
N GLY A 563 -5.64 41.27 6.15
CA GLY A 563 -6.96 41.83 6.52
C GLY A 563 -8.01 40.81 6.89
N GLY A 564 -7.90 40.21 8.07
CA GLY A 564 -9.05 39.51 8.61
C GLY A 564 -8.74 38.34 9.53
N ALA A 565 -8.32 38.63 10.75
CA ALA A 565 -8.72 37.87 11.94
C ALA A 565 -7.95 38.34 13.21
N THR A 566 -8.22 39.50 13.69
CA THR A 566 -8.14 39.78 15.13
C THR A 566 -9.56 39.77 15.70
N GLY A 567 -10.22 38.64 15.68
CA GLY A 567 -11.41 38.35 16.45
C GLY A 567 -10.97 37.64 17.74
N LYS A 568 -10.69 38.40 18.81
CA LYS A 568 -10.68 37.83 20.16
C LYS A 568 -12.04 37.19 20.41
N PRO A 569 -12.10 35.97 20.98
CA PRO A 569 -13.35 35.48 21.53
C PRO A 569 -13.73 36.37 22.71
N ALA A 570 -14.89 37.00 22.63
CA ALA A 570 -15.52 37.64 23.75
C ALA A 570 -16.13 36.59 24.67
N GLY A 571 -15.81 36.69 25.97
CA GLY A 571 -16.56 36.27 27.13
C GLY A 571 -16.94 34.82 27.31
#